data_abe8abb26c9f88b750cb7a9d6ccd2f90
#
_entry.id   abe8abb26c9f88b750cb7a9d6ccd2f90
#
_cell.length_a   1.000
_cell.length_b   1.000
_cell.length_c   1.000
_cell.angle_alpha   90.00
_cell.angle_beta   90.00
_cell.angle_gamma   90.00
#
_symmetry.space_group_name_H-M   'P 1'
#
loop_
_entity.id
_entity.type
_entity.pdbx_description
1 polymer ?
#
loop_
_entity_poly.entity_id
_entity_poly.type
_entity_poly.pdbx_seq_one_letter_code
_entity_poly.pdbx_strand_id
1 'polypeptide(L)'
;MCIAVNYDSNQYKVVVSIIVPVYNVEKYLRECLDSILNQTFKDFELILIDDGSKDKSGEICDEYAKVHSNITVVHQNNQGQAAARNNGVEISKADWIMFVDSDDVIHPDLLQFLYKAATESNSGMAVTERFKSETIPDDFFRQYTFEYAVKKTIPEKLEEFYDNKQFYYWAPFPSIIKKSVAQSVPFPEGKIYEDNAVGCQLLYYANSLAVVPYCMYFYRENPSGTMNQPLNEKKLDYLWALEEQIKFYEELHYVKMCKKITNELIGSTLYYYARCKKENNDKLLEIVIKDLKRFLKQYRRYIEDKDKVIERKTDRILNPRIYRIKKVLKIY
;
A
#
# COMPACT_ATOMS: atom_id res chain seq x y z
N MET A 1 34.90 20.17 45.17
CA MET A 1 34.33 21.10 44.20
C MET A 1 34.15 20.31 42.92
N CYS A 2 32.97 19.67 42.77
CA CYS A 2 32.67 18.84 41.58
C CYS A 2 32.13 19.78 40.51
N ILE A 3 32.84 19.89 39.40
CA ILE A 3 32.36 20.59 38.19
C ILE A 3 31.35 19.67 37.53
N ALA A 4 30.06 20.04 37.62
CA ALA A 4 29.02 19.39 36.84
C ALA A 4 29.21 19.82 35.35
N VAL A 5 29.61 18.86 34.54
CA VAL A 5 29.57 19.03 33.06
C VAL A 5 28.10 18.95 32.66
N ASN A 6 27.53 20.11 32.37
CA ASN A 6 26.24 20.18 31.69
C ASN A 6 26.41 19.56 30.29
N TYR A 7 25.94 18.34 30.12
CA TYR A 7 25.64 17.82 28.79
C TYR A 7 24.46 18.62 28.26
N ASP A 8 24.76 19.56 27.38
CA ASP A 8 23.76 20.23 26.56
C ASP A 8 23.06 19.15 25.71
N SER A 9 21.87 18.75 26.15
CA SER A 9 21.01 17.88 25.39
C SER A 9 20.47 18.69 24.21
N ASN A 10 21.26 18.87 23.17
CA ASN A 10 20.76 19.17 21.85
C ASN A 10 19.85 17.98 21.47
N GLN A 11 18.59 18.05 21.86
CA GLN A 11 17.55 17.13 21.44
C GLN A 11 17.48 17.23 19.91
N TYR A 12 18.08 16.28 19.21
CA TYR A 12 17.83 16.09 17.79
C TYR A 12 16.31 15.93 17.64
N LYS A 13 15.68 16.92 17.01
CA LYS A 13 14.24 16.88 16.80
C LYS A 13 13.98 15.79 15.76
N VAL A 14 13.48 14.65 16.19
CA VAL A 14 13.01 13.61 15.27
C VAL A 14 11.88 14.18 14.41
N VAL A 15 12.07 14.20 13.10
CA VAL A 15 11.16 14.83 12.13
C VAL A 15 10.36 13.80 11.36
N VAL A 16 10.98 12.66 11.04
CA VAL A 16 10.36 11.53 10.32
C VAL A 16 10.56 10.25 11.12
N SER A 17 9.49 9.48 11.33
CA SER A 17 9.56 8.11 11.81
C SER A 17 9.45 7.16 10.63
N ILE A 18 10.51 6.39 10.37
CA ILE A 18 10.51 5.35 9.34
C ILE A 18 10.09 4.04 10.01
N ILE A 19 9.02 3.42 9.50
CA ILE A 19 8.45 2.19 10.04
C ILE A 19 8.71 1.06 9.04
N VAL A 20 9.35 -0.01 9.52
CA VAL A 20 9.66 -1.19 8.72
C VAL A 20 9.01 -2.41 9.36
N PRO A 21 7.92 -2.94 8.78
CA PRO A 21 7.38 -4.25 9.13
C PRO A 21 8.35 -5.34 8.70
N VAL A 22 8.72 -6.24 9.62
CA VAL A 22 9.69 -7.31 9.38
C VAL A 22 9.05 -8.66 9.64
N TYR A 23 9.08 -9.56 8.65
CA TYR A 23 8.62 -10.95 8.82
C TYR A 23 9.30 -11.90 7.83
N ASN A 24 10.18 -12.78 8.33
CA ASN A 24 10.88 -13.83 7.54
C ASN A 24 11.56 -13.28 6.28
N VAL A 25 12.46 -12.30 6.44
CA VAL A 25 13.11 -11.55 5.35
C VAL A 25 14.64 -11.44 5.55
N GLU A 26 15.25 -12.36 6.30
CA GLU A 26 16.69 -12.34 6.67
C GLU A 26 17.62 -12.09 5.47
N LYS A 27 17.23 -12.55 4.28
CA LYS A 27 18.03 -12.43 3.06
C LYS A 27 18.21 -10.97 2.59
N TYR A 28 17.21 -10.12 2.80
CA TYR A 28 17.15 -8.77 2.22
C TYR A 28 17.24 -7.67 3.29
N LEU A 29 16.94 -8.00 4.54
CA LEU A 29 16.78 -7.04 5.62
C LEU A 29 17.99 -6.13 5.82
N ARG A 30 19.22 -6.68 5.78
CA ARG A 30 20.43 -5.87 5.95
C ARG A 30 20.58 -4.79 4.87
N GLU A 31 20.34 -5.16 3.60
CA GLU A 31 20.41 -4.22 2.48
C GLU A 31 19.35 -3.10 2.62
N CYS A 32 18.15 -3.45 3.05
CA CYS A 32 17.09 -2.49 3.37
C CYS A 32 17.53 -1.52 4.47
N LEU A 33 17.95 -2.04 5.62
CA LEU A 33 18.36 -1.22 6.78
C LEU A 33 19.57 -0.33 6.45
N ASP A 34 20.55 -0.83 5.73
CA ASP A 34 21.71 -0.06 5.29
C ASP A 34 21.29 1.11 4.38
N SER A 35 20.33 0.89 3.48
CA SER A 35 19.82 1.96 2.61
C SER A 35 19.08 3.07 3.39
N ILE A 36 18.39 2.70 4.46
CA ILE A 36 17.71 3.65 5.36
C ILE A 36 18.74 4.43 6.18
N LEU A 37 19.72 3.77 6.75
CA LEU A 37 20.75 4.42 7.59
C LEU A 37 21.67 5.33 6.77
N ASN A 38 21.84 5.05 5.49
CA ASN A 38 22.60 5.86 4.55
C ASN A 38 21.85 7.08 3.99
N GLN A 39 20.61 7.39 4.45
CA GLN A 39 19.91 8.59 4.06
C GLN A 39 20.72 9.86 4.36
N THR A 40 20.71 10.83 3.43
CA THR A 40 21.36 12.14 3.61
C THR A 40 20.63 12.98 4.65
N PHE A 41 19.32 12.86 4.76
CA PHE A 41 18.50 13.43 5.84
C PHE A 41 18.69 12.63 7.12
N LYS A 42 19.13 13.27 8.23
CA LYS A 42 19.48 12.56 9.47
C LYS A 42 18.49 12.71 10.61
N ASP A 43 17.51 13.60 10.53
CA ASP A 43 16.55 13.88 11.58
C ASP A 43 15.40 12.86 11.58
N PHE A 44 15.71 11.56 11.62
CA PHE A 44 14.75 10.48 11.65
C PHE A 44 15.00 9.47 12.75
N GLU A 45 13.95 8.79 13.18
CA GLU A 45 14.01 7.53 13.91
C GLU A 45 13.60 6.37 12.99
N LEU A 46 14.15 5.19 13.28
CA LEU A 46 13.81 3.95 12.59
C LEU A 46 13.11 2.99 13.55
N ILE A 47 11.91 2.56 13.22
CA ILE A 47 11.08 1.68 14.02
C ILE A 47 10.94 0.35 13.26
N LEU A 48 11.55 -0.70 13.81
CA LEU A 48 11.50 -2.06 13.28
C LEU A 48 10.44 -2.85 14.05
N ILE A 49 9.42 -3.32 13.37
CA ILE A 49 8.38 -4.15 13.97
C ILE A 49 8.56 -5.59 13.46
N ASP A 50 9.23 -6.42 14.24
CA ASP A 50 9.35 -7.85 13.95
C ASP A 50 8.06 -8.57 14.32
N ASP A 51 7.30 -8.95 13.29
CA ASP A 51 5.99 -9.59 13.39
C ASP A 51 6.11 -11.11 13.63
N GLY A 52 7.00 -11.50 14.55
CA GLY A 52 7.19 -12.88 14.98
C GLY A 52 7.92 -13.74 13.95
N SER A 53 8.99 -13.22 13.38
CA SER A 53 9.88 -13.94 12.44
C SER A 53 10.38 -15.26 13.01
N LYS A 54 10.57 -16.27 12.14
CA LYS A 54 11.09 -17.59 12.48
C LYS A 54 12.51 -17.82 11.94
N ASP A 55 12.95 -16.93 11.07
CA ASP A 55 14.33 -16.86 10.58
C ASP A 55 15.17 -15.87 11.42
N LYS A 56 16.33 -15.46 10.93
CA LYS A 56 17.21 -14.53 11.63
C LYS A 56 16.80 -13.06 11.58
N SER A 57 15.63 -12.73 11.03
CA SER A 57 15.20 -11.33 10.86
C SER A 57 15.13 -10.60 12.19
N GLY A 58 14.58 -11.21 13.26
CA GLY A 58 14.52 -10.61 14.58
C GLY A 58 15.91 -10.36 15.19
N GLU A 59 16.84 -11.32 15.04
CA GLU A 59 18.23 -11.18 15.49
C GLU A 59 18.94 -10.03 14.75
N ILE A 60 18.71 -9.88 13.44
CA ILE A 60 19.25 -8.78 12.64
C ILE A 60 18.73 -7.43 13.15
N CYS A 61 17.43 -7.32 13.43
CA CYS A 61 16.87 -6.09 14.03
C CYS A 61 17.60 -5.70 15.31
N ASP A 62 17.82 -6.65 16.22
CA ASP A 62 18.50 -6.42 17.49
C ASP A 62 19.98 -6.04 17.30
N GLU A 63 20.67 -6.64 16.34
CA GLU A 63 22.05 -6.29 16.00
C GLU A 63 22.16 -4.81 15.59
N TYR A 64 21.26 -4.33 14.72
CA TYR A 64 21.26 -2.94 14.27
C TYR A 64 20.91 -1.98 15.41
N ALA A 65 19.93 -2.31 16.25
CA ALA A 65 19.55 -1.48 17.38
C ALA A 65 20.65 -1.33 18.44
N LYS A 66 21.54 -2.33 18.59
CA LYS A 66 22.69 -2.26 19.51
C LYS A 66 23.72 -1.19 19.13
N VAL A 67 23.86 -0.89 17.83
CA VAL A 67 24.89 0.02 17.32
C VAL A 67 24.33 1.36 16.83
N HIS A 68 23.02 1.49 16.69
CA HIS A 68 22.35 2.71 16.24
C HIS A 68 21.29 3.17 17.23
N SER A 69 21.54 4.27 17.93
CA SER A 69 20.67 4.79 19.01
C SER A 69 19.32 5.36 18.52
N ASN A 70 19.17 5.60 17.21
CA ASN A 70 17.94 6.05 16.59
C ASN A 70 17.04 4.89 16.11
N ILE A 71 17.38 3.63 16.43
CA ILE A 71 16.58 2.45 16.10
C ILE A 71 15.81 1.97 17.33
N THR A 72 14.51 1.75 17.16
CA THR A 72 13.66 1.07 18.14
C THR A 72 13.16 -0.24 17.51
N VAL A 73 13.30 -1.36 18.23
CA VAL A 73 12.79 -2.68 17.83
C VAL A 73 11.62 -3.06 18.72
N VAL A 74 10.56 -3.57 18.09
CA VAL A 74 9.43 -4.20 18.78
C VAL A 74 9.22 -5.59 18.21
N HIS A 75 9.29 -6.60 19.07
CA HIS A 75 8.91 -7.97 18.72
C HIS A 75 7.47 -8.23 19.12
N GLN A 76 6.66 -8.69 18.19
CA GLN A 76 5.25 -9.04 18.44
C GLN A 76 4.94 -10.45 17.94
N ASN A 77 3.83 -11.02 18.41
CA ASN A 77 3.30 -12.22 17.77
C ASN A 77 2.80 -11.87 16.37
N ASN A 78 2.91 -12.79 15.42
CA ASN A 78 2.48 -12.53 14.05
C ASN A 78 0.99 -12.14 13.98
N GLN A 79 0.74 -10.90 13.57
CA GLN A 79 -0.58 -10.30 13.38
C GLN A 79 -0.76 -9.72 11.97
N GLY A 80 0.30 -9.81 11.14
CA GLY A 80 0.30 -9.33 9.76
C GLY A 80 0.82 -7.90 9.61
N GLN A 81 1.16 -7.55 8.38
CA GLN A 81 1.80 -6.29 8.01
C GLN A 81 0.99 -5.06 8.41
N ALA A 82 -0.35 -5.12 8.33
CA ALA A 82 -1.23 -4.04 8.76
C ALA A 82 -1.05 -3.71 10.25
N ALA A 83 -1.09 -4.73 11.12
CA ALA A 83 -0.89 -4.55 12.55
C ALA A 83 0.51 -4.01 12.87
N ALA A 84 1.55 -4.50 12.17
CA ALA A 84 2.90 -4.00 12.34
C ALA A 84 3.02 -2.51 11.95
N ARG A 85 2.40 -2.08 10.84
CA ARG A 85 2.37 -0.65 10.46
C ARG A 85 1.60 0.18 11.48
N ASN A 86 0.43 -0.25 11.94
CA ASN A 86 -0.36 0.45 12.95
C ASN A 86 0.41 0.63 14.26
N ASN A 87 1.04 -0.44 14.76
CA ASN A 87 1.86 -0.39 15.97
C ASN A 87 3.04 0.58 15.81
N GLY A 88 3.69 0.58 14.63
CA GLY A 88 4.75 1.53 14.33
C GLY A 88 4.26 2.98 14.36
N VAL A 89 3.07 3.28 13.80
CA VAL A 89 2.45 4.62 13.86
C VAL A 89 2.15 5.03 15.30
N GLU A 90 1.66 4.12 16.12
CA GLU A 90 1.32 4.40 17.52
C GLU A 90 2.55 4.86 18.34
N ILE A 91 3.65 4.13 18.23
CA ILE A 91 4.87 4.41 19.00
C ILE A 91 5.77 5.49 18.40
N SER A 92 5.50 5.93 17.16
CA SER A 92 6.29 6.94 16.46
C SER A 92 6.29 8.29 17.21
N LYS A 93 7.41 9.02 17.16
CA LYS A 93 7.58 10.31 17.85
C LYS A 93 7.48 11.50 16.89
N ALA A 94 7.70 11.28 15.60
CA ALA A 94 7.75 12.33 14.59
C ALA A 94 6.36 12.74 14.11
N ASP A 95 6.28 13.93 13.50
CA ASP A 95 5.09 14.44 12.82
C ASP A 95 4.86 13.81 11.44
N TRP A 96 5.90 13.20 10.88
CA TRP A 96 5.86 12.55 9.58
C TRP A 96 6.19 11.06 9.69
N ILE A 97 5.46 10.24 8.92
CA ILE A 97 5.64 8.79 8.86
C ILE A 97 6.07 8.41 7.45
N MET A 98 7.03 7.49 7.37
CA MET A 98 7.37 6.77 6.15
C MET A 98 7.29 5.27 6.41
N PHE A 99 6.66 4.53 5.51
CA PHE A 99 6.72 3.07 5.53
C PHE A 99 7.72 2.58 4.47
N VAL A 100 8.52 1.60 4.85
CA VAL A 100 9.45 0.91 3.94
C VAL A 100 9.27 -0.59 4.13
N ASP A 101 9.05 -1.32 3.04
CA ASP A 101 8.97 -2.77 3.10
C ASP A 101 10.38 -3.35 3.27
N SER A 102 10.50 -4.38 4.10
CA SER A 102 11.79 -4.88 4.62
C SER A 102 12.66 -5.63 3.60
N ASP A 103 12.17 -5.83 2.38
CA ASP A 103 12.92 -6.40 1.25
C ASP A 103 13.26 -5.35 0.15
N ASP A 104 12.91 -4.09 0.36
CA ASP A 104 13.11 -2.99 -0.58
C ASP A 104 14.36 -2.16 -0.24
N VAL A 105 14.75 -1.27 -1.19
CA VAL A 105 15.91 -0.38 -1.04
C VAL A 105 15.52 1.04 -1.42
N ILE A 106 16.03 2.03 -0.67
CA ILE A 106 15.72 3.43 -0.91
C ILE A 106 16.95 4.24 -1.33
N HIS A 107 16.74 5.20 -2.24
CA HIS A 107 17.81 6.11 -2.69
C HIS A 107 18.28 7.00 -1.53
N PRO A 108 19.58 7.32 -1.41
CA PRO A 108 20.12 8.10 -0.28
C PRO A 108 19.45 9.45 -0.04
N ASP A 109 18.95 10.12 -1.09
CA ASP A 109 18.30 11.42 -0.99
C ASP A 109 16.77 11.35 -0.89
N LEU A 110 16.18 10.17 -0.86
CA LEU A 110 14.74 9.98 -0.87
C LEU A 110 14.04 10.78 0.23
N LEU A 111 14.48 10.58 1.47
CA LEU A 111 13.83 11.19 2.63
C LEU A 111 13.92 12.70 2.60
N GLN A 112 15.07 13.24 2.22
CA GLN A 112 15.28 14.67 2.06
C GLN A 112 14.37 15.28 1.00
N PHE A 113 14.22 14.62 -0.16
CA PHE A 113 13.39 15.11 -1.26
C PHE A 113 11.92 15.09 -0.88
N LEU A 114 11.44 14.00 -0.29
CA LEU A 114 10.04 13.88 0.13
C LEU A 114 9.70 14.90 1.23
N TYR A 115 10.54 15.01 2.27
CA TYR A 115 10.32 15.95 3.35
C TYR A 115 10.31 17.39 2.87
N LYS A 116 11.29 17.78 2.05
CA LYS A 116 11.38 19.12 1.46
C LYS A 116 10.17 19.42 0.56
N ALA A 117 9.77 18.48 -0.31
CA ALA A 117 8.60 18.63 -1.16
C ALA A 117 7.30 18.82 -0.36
N ALA A 118 7.09 17.99 0.67
CA ALA A 118 5.91 18.09 1.53
C ALA A 118 5.83 19.41 2.30
N THR A 119 6.96 19.86 2.86
CA THR A 119 7.01 21.08 3.69
C THR A 119 6.93 22.35 2.86
N GLU A 120 7.69 22.47 1.75
CA GLU A 120 7.64 23.63 0.87
C GLU A 120 6.28 23.83 0.19
N SER A 121 5.59 22.71 -0.14
CA SER A 121 4.26 22.74 -0.75
C SER A 121 3.12 22.82 0.27
N ASN A 122 3.40 22.72 1.55
CA ASN A 122 2.40 22.52 2.61
C ASN A 122 1.43 21.38 2.31
N SER A 123 1.93 20.27 1.72
CA SER A 123 1.16 19.07 1.41
C SER A 123 1.12 18.13 2.61
N GLY A 124 0.01 17.40 2.79
CA GLY A 124 -0.11 16.39 3.84
C GLY A 124 0.62 15.08 3.52
N MET A 125 1.06 14.92 2.26
CA MET A 125 1.78 13.75 1.76
C MET A 125 2.74 14.14 0.64
N ALA A 126 3.88 13.45 0.55
CA ALA A 126 4.76 13.50 -0.62
C ALA A 126 5.13 12.08 -1.07
N VAL A 127 5.20 11.86 -2.36
CA VAL A 127 5.44 10.56 -3.00
C VAL A 127 6.53 10.69 -4.07
N THR A 128 7.26 9.60 -4.28
CA THR A 128 8.19 9.45 -5.40
C THR A 128 7.78 8.27 -6.29
N GLU A 129 8.39 8.14 -7.46
CA GLU A 129 8.23 6.96 -8.32
C GLU A 129 9.02 5.77 -7.76
N ARG A 130 8.58 4.56 -8.13
CA ARG A 130 9.26 3.32 -7.77
C ARG A 130 9.75 2.56 -9.00
N PHE A 131 10.90 1.95 -8.86
CA PHE A 131 11.44 1.00 -9.82
C PHE A 131 11.14 -0.42 -9.35
N LYS A 132 10.55 -1.24 -10.19
CA LYS A 132 10.18 -2.61 -9.87
C LYS A 132 11.02 -3.60 -10.67
N SER A 133 11.86 -4.40 -9.98
CA SER A 133 12.74 -5.40 -10.58
C SER A 133 13.22 -6.43 -9.54
N GLU A 134 13.83 -7.51 -9.99
CA GLU A 134 14.53 -8.48 -9.12
C GLU A 134 15.88 -7.95 -8.63
N THR A 135 16.55 -7.09 -9.42
CA THR A 135 17.87 -6.52 -9.12
C THR A 135 17.86 -5.00 -9.21
N ILE A 136 18.66 -4.36 -8.37
CA ILE A 136 18.81 -2.90 -8.37
C ILE A 136 19.45 -2.47 -9.70
N PRO A 137 18.86 -1.50 -10.44
CA PRO A 137 19.47 -0.97 -11.65
C PRO A 137 20.79 -0.23 -11.39
N ASP A 138 21.74 -0.29 -12.32
CA ASP A 138 23.04 0.37 -12.18
C ASP A 138 22.91 1.89 -11.98
N ASP A 139 21.90 2.52 -12.57
CA ASP A 139 21.64 3.95 -12.48
C ASP A 139 20.68 4.36 -11.34
N PHE A 140 20.30 3.43 -10.46
CA PHE A 140 19.37 3.70 -9.35
C PHE A 140 19.92 4.78 -8.39
N PHE A 141 21.22 4.78 -8.13
CA PHE A 141 21.89 5.72 -7.22
C PHE A 141 22.41 6.99 -7.92
N ARG A 142 21.90 7.33 -9.11
CA ARG A 142 22.28 8.56 -9.81
C ARG A 142 21.83 9.80 -9.03
N GLN A 143 22.56 10.90 -9.20
CA GLN A 143 22.18 12.18 -8.60
C GLN A 143 20.98 12.81 -9.31
N TYR A 144 20.10 13.41 -8.52
CA TYR A 144 18.92 14.12 -9.00
C TYR A 144 18.96 15.60 -8.60
N THR A 145 18.39 16.46 -9.43
CA THR A 145 18.08 17.85 -9.06
C THR A 145 16.72 17.87 -8.38
N PHE A 146 16.62 18.53 -7.21
CA PHE A 146 15.37 18.58 -6.48
C PHE A 146 14.28 19.31 -7.25
N GLU A 147 13.18 18.64 -7.52
CA GLU A 147 11.96 19.20 -8.09
C GLU A 147 10.72 18.41 -7.61
N TYR A 148 9.57 19.06 -7.67
CA TYR A 148 8.30 18.42 -7.34
C TYR A 148 7.12 19.14 -8.01
N ALA A 149 5.97 18.44 -8.10
CA ALA A 149 4.70 19.00 -8.53
C ALA A 149 3.64 18.77 -7.45
N VAL A 150 2.72 19.71 -7.28
CA VAL A 150 1.65 19.61 -6.28
C VAL A 150 0.34 19.23 -6.96
N LYS A 151 -0.34 18.24 -6.41
CA LYS A 151 -1.66 17.78 -6.85
C LYS A 151 -2.64 17.85 -5.67
N LYS A 152 -3.84 18.40 -5.90
CA LYS A 152 -4.93 18.30 -4.93
C LYS A 152 -5.48 16.87 -4.91
N THR A 153 -6.04 16.45 -3.77
CA THR A 153 -6.55 15.09 -3.57
C THR A 153 -8.06 15.07 -3.31
N ILE A 154 -8.77 15.98 -3.97
CA ILE A 154 -10.25 16.00 -4.02
C ILE A 154 -10.79 14.82 -4.87
N PRO A 155 -12.05 14.41 -4.71
CA PRO A 155 -12.59 13.22 -5.38
C PRO A 155 -12.38 13.17 -6.89
N GLU A 156 -12.50 14.30 -7.61
CA GLU A 156 -12.29 14.39 -9.05
C GLU A 156 -10.83 14.11 -9.44
N LYS A 157 -9.87 14.50 -8.60
CA LYS A 157 -8.45 14.21 -8.82
C LYS A 157 -8.10 12.78 -8.45
N LEU A 158 -8.71 12.21 -7.43
CA LEU A 158 -8.59 10.78 -7.14
C LEU A 158 -9.12 9.93 -8.29
N GLU A 159 -10.20 10.35 -8.94
CA GLU A 159 -10.69 9.72 -10.15
C GLU A 159 -9.67 9.80 -11.31
N GLU A 160 -9.05 10.97 -11.50
CA GLU A 160 -8.00 11.16 -12.50
C GLU A 160 -6.79 10.25 -12.22
N PHE A 161 -6.39 10.09 -10.95
CA PHE A 161 -5.31 9.18 -10.55
C PHE A 161 -5.67 7.72 -10.84
N TYR A 162 -6.91 7.33 -10.56
CA TYR A 162 -7.43 6.00 -10.86
C TYR A 162 -7.40 5.73 -12.38
N ASP A 163 -7.96 6.63 -13.19
CA ASP A 163 -8.05 6.48 -14.65
C ASP A 163 -6.67 6.42 -15.31
N ASN A 164 -5.72 7.23 -14.83
CA ASN A 164 -4.35 7.27 -15.32
C ASN A 164 -3.46 6.18 -14.69
N LYS A 165 -4.03 5.26 -13.90
CA LYS A 165 -3.33 4.17 -13.25
C LYS A 165 -2.12 4.63 -12.44
N GLN A 166 -2.24 5.78 -11.79
CA GLN A 166 -1.18 6.28 -10.92
C GLN A 166 -0.99 5.33 -9.74
N PHE A 167 0.22 4.77 -9.58
CA PHE A 167 0.47 3.71 -8.59
C PHE A 167 0.15 4.16 -7.16
N TYR A 168 0.39 5.43 -6.81
CA TYR A 168 0.13 5.98 -5.48
C TYR A 168 -1.36 6.05 -5.11
N TYR A 169 -2.26 5.84 -6.06
CA TYR A 169 -3.69 5.65 -5.77
C TYR A 169 -3.95 4.30 -5.10
N TRP A 170 -3.28 3.24 -5.58
CA TRP A 170 -3.49 1.86 -5.13
C TRP A 170 -2.59 1.48 -3.96
N ALA A 171 -1.35 1.96 -3.98
CA ALA A 171 -0.34 1.71 -2.96
C ALA A 171 0.40 3.03 -2.73
N PRO A 172 0.00 3.84 -1.75
CA PRO A 172 0.54 5.17 -1.51
C PRO A 172 1.98 5.15 -0.94
N PHE A 173 2.74 4.13 -1.28
CA PHE A 173 4.14 3.95 -0.95
C PHE A 173 4.96 3.79 -2.25
N PRO A 174 6.15 4.37 -2.29
CA PRO A 174 6.93 5.08 -1.28
C PRO A 174 6.48 6.53 -1.06
N SER A 175 6.23 6.89 0.17
CA SER A 175 5.82 8.25 0.53
C SER A 175 6.17 8.60 1.97
N ILE A 176 6.19 9.92 2.27
CA ILE A 176 5.98 10.40 3.63
C ILE A 176 4.57 10.96 3.77
N ILE A 177 3.98 10.78 4.93
CA ILE A 177 2.62 11.21 5.25
C ILE A 177 2.59 11.84 6.64
N LYS A 178 1.77 12.86 6.86
CA LYS A 178 1.55 13.41 8.21
C LYS A 178 1.04 12.31 9.14
N LYS A 179 1.62 12.18 10.34
CA LYS A 179 1.20 11.20 11.34
C LYS A 179 -0.30 11.29 11.63
N SER A 180 -0.85 12.50 11.72
CA SER A 180 -2.29 12.71 11.93
C SER A 180 -3.17 12.07 10.86
N VAL A 181 -2.71 12.05 9.59
CA VAL A 181 -3.41 11.38 8.48
C VAL A 181 -3.29 9.86 8.64
N ALA A 182 -2.09 9.34 8.90
CA ALA A 182 -1.88 7.90 9.13
C ALA A 182 -2.72 7.37 10.30
N GLN A 183 -2.86 8.16 11.38
CA GLN A 183 -3.69 7.81 12.54
C GLN A 183 -5.19 7.86 12.24
N SER A 184 -5.64 8.75 11.34
CA SER A 184 -7.06 8.84 10.97
C SER A 184 -7.52 7.72 10.04
N VAL A 185 -6.58 7.03 9.39
CA VAL A 185 -6.83 5.95 8.45
C VAL A 185 -5.94 4.75 8.80
N PRO A 186 -6.26 3.99 9.87
CA PRO A 186 -5.50 2.81 10.25
C PRO A 186 -5.61 1.71 9.19
N PHE A 187 -4.52 0.94 9.05
CA PHE A 187 -4.53 -0.23 8.16
C PHE A 187 -5.43 -1.33 8.72
N PRO A 188 -6.34 -1.90 7.92
CA PRO A 188 -7.21 -2.98 8.38
C PRO A 188 -6.44 -4.28 8.60
N GLU A 189 -6.49 -4.77 9.84
CA GLU A 189 -5.75 -5.95 10.27
C GLU A 189 -6.36 -7.26 9.78
N GLY A 190 -5.53 -8.30 9.66
CA GLY A 190 -5.94 -9.63 9.26
C GLY A 190 -6.22 -9.80 7.76
N LYS A 191 -5.98 -8.76 6.96
CA LYS A 191 -6.18 -8.74 5.51
C LYS A 191 -4.86 -8.55 4.77
N ILE A 192 -4.77 -9.05 3.52
CA ILE A 192 -3.80 -8.59 2.54
C ILE A 192 -4.47 -7.60 1.58
N TYR A 193 -3.71 -6.77 0.86
CA TYR A 193 -4.18 -5.59 0.11
C TYR A 193 -4.77 -4.49 1.01
N GLU A 194 -4.26 -4.39 2.23
CA GLU A 194 -4.61 -3.37 3.20
C GLU A 194 -4.27 -1.96 2.71
N ASP A 195 -3.15 -1.82 2.01
CA ASP A 195 -2.70 -0.60 1.36
C ASP A 195 -3.67 -0.16 0.26
N ASN A 196 -4.14 -1.11 -0.53
CA ASN A 196 -5.12 -0.88 -1.59
C ASN A 196 -6.48 -0.44 -1.03
N ALA A 197 -6.89 -1.02 0.11
CA ALA A 197 -8.14 -0.64 0.77
C ALA A 197 -8.15 0.81 1.27
N VAL A 198 -7.00 1.33 1.75
CA VAL A 198 -6.93 2.65 2.39
C VAL A 198 -6.22 3.72 1.56
N GLY A 199 -5.58 3.36 0.45
CA GLY A 199 -4.75 4.28 -0.33
C GLY A 199 -5.48 5.56 -0.75
N CYS A 200 -6.69 5.44 -1.30
CA CYS A 200 -7.49 6.59 -1.69
C CYS A 200 -7.93 7.44 -0.50
N GLN A 201 -8.15 6.84 0.68
CA GLN A 201 -8.50 7.55 1.91
C GLN A 201 -7.31 8.36 2.43
N LEU A 202 -6.12 7.76 2.49
CA LEU A 202 -4.87 8.44 2.87
C LEU A 202 -4.60 9.64 1.97
N LEU A 203 -4.74 9.48 0.65
CA LEU A 203 -4.61 10.57 -0.32
C LEU A 203 -5.64 11.67 -0.06
N TYR A 204 -6.90 11.33 0.14
CA TYR A 204 -7.98 12.29 0.38
C TYR A 204 -7.74 13.12 1.65
N TYR A 205 -7.44 12.45 2.77
CA TYR A 205 -7.21 13.13 4.05
C TYR A 205 -5.88 13.89 4.10
N ALA A 206 -4.92 13.57 3.22
CA ALA A 206 -3.72 14.38 3.02
C ALA A 206 -4.02 15.76 2.41
N ASN A 207 -5.20 15.96 1.80
CA ASN A 207 -5.68 17.21 1.19
C ASN A 207 -4.86 17.68 -0.03
N SER A 208 -3.57 17.41 -0.07
CA SER A 208 -2.70 17.63 -1.22
C SER A 208 -1.51 16.67 -1.21
N LEU A 209 -0.99 16.38 -2.40
CA LEU A 209 0.10 15.48 -2.67
C LEU A 209 1.23 16.21 -3.39
N ALA A 210 2.44 16.21 -2.83
CA ALA A 210 3.64 16.58 -3.55
C ALA A 210 4.20 15.36 -4.27
N VAL A 211 4.47 15.45 -5.55
CA VAL A 211 5.03 14.37 -6.38
C VAL A 211 6.43 14.71 -6.79
N VAL A 212 7.41 13.94 -6.34
CA VAL A 212 8.79 13.97 -6.76
C VAL A 212 8.94 13.05 -7.97
N PRO A 213 9.32 13.56 -9.17
CA PRO A 213 9.18 12.83 -10.43
C PRO A 213 10.37 11.89 -10.72
N TYR A 214 10.92 11.27 -9.70
CA TYR A 214 12.08 10.38 -9.81
C TYR A 214 11.80 9.00 -9.23
N CYS A 215 12.47 7.95 -9.77
CA CYS A 215 12.44 6.61 -9.21
C CYS A 215 13.47 6.50 -8.08
N MET A 216 13.07 6.85 -6.87
CA MET A 216 13.96 6.86 -5.69
C MET A 216 13.69 5.70 -4.72
N TYR A 217 12.82 4.79 -5.10
CA TYR A 217 12.46 3.59 -4.32
C TYR A 217 12.60 2.36 -5.22
N PHE A 218 13.38 1.39 -4.78
CA PHE A 218 13.52 0.10 -5.44
C PHE A 218 12.59 -0.91 -4.78
N TYR A 219 11.51 -1.25 -5.48
CA TYR A 219 10.57 -2.30 -5.10
C TYR A 219 11.07 -3.65 -5.63
N ARG A 220 11.49 -4.52 -4.73
CA ARG A 220 12.04 -5.84 -5.10
C ARG A 220 10.96 -6.82 -5.51
N GLU A 221 11.10 -7.42 -6.68
CA GLU A 221 10.28 -8.58 -7.07
C GLU A 221 10.80 -9.82 -6.34
N ASN A 222 10.25 -10.07 -5.15
CA ASN A 222 10.60 -11.22 -4.32
C ASN A 222 9.75 -12.43 -4.71
N PRO A 223 10.34 -13.52 -5.30
CA PRO A 223 9.59 -14.72 -5.71
C PRO A 223 8.85 -15.41 -4.55
N SER A 224 9.36 -15.29 -3.33
CA SER A 224 8.73 -15.84 -2.11
C SER A 224 7.73 -14.88 -1.45
N GLY A 225 7.61 -13.66 -1.95
CA GLY A 225 6.72 -12.63 -1.40
C GLY A 225 5.24 -13.01 -1.47
N THR A 226 4.43 -12.35 -0.64
CA THR A 226 2.98 -12.59 -0.52
C THR A 226 2.25 -12.52 -1.86
N MET A 227 2.68 -11.61 -2.75
CA MET A 227 2.03 -11.41 -4.05
C MET A 227 2.28 -12.56 -5.04
N ASN A 228 3.37 -13.31 -4.89
CA ASN A 228 3.74 -14.42 -5.78
C ASN A 228 3.22 -15.78 -5.32
N GLN A 229 2.54 -15.85 -4.17
CA GLN A 229 1.92 -17.10 -3.69
C GLN A 229 0.80 -17.59 -4.63
N PRO A 230 0.56 -18.91 -4.70
CA PRO A 230 -0.56 -19.50 -5.45
C PRO A 230 -1.91 -18.89 -5.06
N LEU A 231 -2.92 -19.02 -5.95
CA LEU A 231 -4.28 -18.58 -5.68
C LEU A 231 -4.85 -19.30 -4.46
N ASN A 232 -5.20 -18.52 -3.44
CA ASN A 232 -5.80 -19.00 -2.21
C ASN A 232 -6.87 -18.02 -1.73
N GLU A 233 -7.53 -18.34 -0.61
CA GLU A 233 -8.64 -17.53 -0.08
C GLU A 233 -8.21 -16.09 0.27
N LYS A 234 -6.99 -15.89 0.80
CA LYS A 234 -6.46 -14.55 1.11
C LYS A 234 -6.32 -13.65 -0.12
N LYS A 235 -6.08 -14.22 -1.31
CA LYS A 235 -6.04 -13.42 -2.55
C LYS A 235 -7.38 -12.77 -2.89
N LEU A 236 -8.49 -13.28 -2.36
CA LEU A 236 -9.82 -12.66 -2.52
C LEU A 236 -9.98 -11.40 -1.67
N ASP A 237 -9.06 -11.11 -0.74
CA ASP A 237 -9.06 -9.85 0.02
C ASP A 237 -8.92 -8.63 -0.90
N TYR A 238 -8.43 -8.80 -2.14
CA TYR A 238 -8.50 -7.75 -3.15
C TYR A 238 -9.94 -7.30 -3.45
N LEU A 239 -10.88 -8.24 -3.49
CA LEU A 239 -12.31 -7.93 -3.70
C LEU A 239 -12.86 -7.14 -2.50
N TRP A 240 -12.48 -7.53 -1.30
CA TRP A 240 -12.81 -6.78 -0.09
C TRP A 240 -12.19 -5.37 -0.10
N ALA A 241 -10.94 -5.21 -0.51
CA ALA A 241 -10.30 -3.90 -0.61
C ALA A 241 -11.05 -2.95 -1.58
N LEU A 242 -11.57 -3.48 -2.69
CA LEU A 242 -12.41 -2.71 -3.62
C LEU A 242 -13.77 -2.33 -2.99
N GLU A 243 -14.36 -3.19 -2.15
CA GLU A 243 -15.58 -2.85 -1.41
C GLU A 243 -15.34 -1.72 -0.41
N GLU A 244 -14.20 -1.70 0.30
CA GLU A 244 -13.85 -0.59 1.20
C GLU A 244 -13.70 0.73 0.44
N GLN A 245 -13.10 0.73 -0.75
CA GLN A 245 -13.05 1.91 -1.60
C GLN A 245 -14.45 2.36 -2.04
N ILE A 246 -15.36 1.44 -2.41
CA ILE A 246 -16.73 1.79 -2.77
C ILE A 246 -17.42 2.48 -1.59
N LYS A 247 -17.32 1.93 -0.38
CA LYS A 247 -17.90 2.51 0.84
C LYS A 247 -17.40 3.93 1.08
N PHE A 248 -16.08 4.13 0.97
CA PHE A 248 -15.48 5.45 1.11
C PHE A 248 -16.05 6.47 0.12
N TYR A 249 -16.20 6.11 -1.17
CA TYR A 249 -16.80 7.01 -2.15
C TYR A 249 -18.32 7.17 -2.00
N GLU A 250 -19.01 6.20 -1.40
CA GLU A 250 -20.41 6.35 -0.98
C GLU A 250 -20.56 7.42 0.10
N GLU A 251 -19.67 7.44 1.09
CA GLU A 251 -19.62 8.47 2.15
C GLU A 251 -19.36 9.86 1.57
N LEU A 252 -18.53 9.97 0.55
CA LEU A 252 -18.27 11.20 -0.20
C LEU A 252 -19.39 11.57 -1.20
N HIS A 253 -20.44 10.74 -1.34
CA HIS A 253 -21.49 10.89 -2.34
C HIS A 253 -20.97 10.98 -3.79
N TYR A 254 -19.77 10.40 -4.06
CA TYR A 254 -19.12 10.46 -5.37
C TYR A 254 -19.43 9.23 -6.21
N VAL A 255 -20.68 9.20 -6.72
CA VAL A 255 -21.28 8.07 -7.46
C VAL A 255 -20.43 7.59 -8.66
N LYS A 256 -19.70 8.50 -9.30
CA LYS A 256 -18.89 8.18 -10.48
C LYS A 256 -17.77 7.17 -10.16
N MET A 257 -17.08 7.36 -9.02
CA MET A 257 -16.08 6.39 -8.57
C MET A 257 -16.71 5.09 -8.08
N CYS A 258 -17.85 5.16 -7.39
CA CYS A 258 -18.59 3.96 -7.00
C CYS A 258 -18.87 3.05 -8.21
N LYS A 259 -19.30 3.64 -9.35
CA LYS A 259 -19.51 2.89 -10.61
C LYS A 259 -18.22 2.27 -11.14
N LYS A 260 -17.13 3.04 -11.21
CA LYS A 260 -15.84 2.57 -11.73
C LYS A 260 -15.30 1.40 -10.91
N ILE A 261 -15.28 1.56 -9.58
CA ILE A 261 -14.75 0.53 -8.69
C ILE A 261 -15.68 -0.70 -8.65
N THR A 262 -17.01 -0.51 -8.78
CA THR A 262 -17.93 -1.64 -8.91
C THR A 262 -17.65 -2.45 -10.17
N ASN A 263 -17.35 -1.80 -11.30
CA ASN A 263 -16.98 -2.50 -12.53
C ASN A 263 -15.65 -3.27 -12.36
N GLU A 264 -14.67 -2.69 -11.69
CA GLU A 264 -13.41 -3.36 -11.31
C GLU A 264 -13.68 -4.58 -10.40
N LEU A 265 -14.52 -4.41 -9.37
CA LEU A 265 -14.91 -5.48 -8.43
C LEU A 265 -15.52 -6.68 -9.16
N ILE A 266 -16.49 -6.42 -10.05
CA ILE A 266 -17.11 -7.48 -10.83
C ILE A 266 -16.12 -8.10 -11.83
N GLY A 267 -15.31 -7.28 -12.51
CA GLY A 267 -14.28 -7.73 -13.43
C GLY A 267 -13.25 -8.64 -12.75
N SER A 268 -12.76 -8.25 -11.59
CA SER A 268 -11.83 -9.03 -10.78
C SER A 268 -12.45 -10.31 -10.23
N THR A 269 -13.73 -10.28 -9.83
CA THR A 269 -14.45 -11.49 -9.43
C THR A 269 -14.57 -12.49 -10.58
N LEU A 270 -14.84 -12.01 -11.81
CA LEU A 270 -14.88 -12.85 -13.00
C LEU A 270 -13.50 -13.40 -13.37
N TYR A 271 -12.42 -12.63 -13.14
CA TYR A 271 -11.05 -13.10 -13.30
C TYR A 271 -10.74 -14.24 -12.31
N TYR A 272 -11.06 -14.08 -11.02
CA TYR A 272 -10.87 -15.16 -10.03
C TYR A 272 -11.72 -16.39 -10.35
N TYR A 273 -12.95 -16.22 -10.82
CA TYR A 273 -13.77 -17.33 -11.31
C TYR A 273 -13.05 -18.11 -12.42
N ALA A 274 -12.51 -17.43 -13.42
CA ALA A 274 -11.81 -18.08 -14.52
C ALA A 274 -10.54 -18.81 -14.05
N ARG A 275 -9.80 -18.21 -13.11
CA ARG A 275 -8.62 -18.84 -12.50
C ARG A 275 -8.98 -20.10 -11.73
N CYS A 276 -10.00 -20.05 -10.84
CA CYS A 276 -10.44 -21.22 -10.07
C CYS A 276 -10.83 -22.38 -11.01
N LYS A 277 -11.50 -22.08 -12.12
CA LYS A 277 -11.83 -23.09 -13.15
C LYS A 277 -10.61 -23.69 -13.80
N LYS A 278 -9.63 -22.86 -14.15
CA LYS A 278 -8.37 -23.30 -14.78
C LYS A 278 -7.53 -24.16 -13.84
N GLU A 279 -7.51 -23.81 -12.56
CA GLU A 279 -6.72 -24.46 -11.51
C GLU A 279 -7.48 -25.61 -10.83
N ASN A 280 -8.71 -25.92 -11.25
CA ASN A 280 -9.59 -26.94 -10.66
C ASN A 280 -9.79 -26.76 -9.13
N ASN A 281 -9.89 -25.53 -8.66
CA ASN A 281 -10.09 -25.19 -7.25
C ASN A 281 -11.58 -24.99 -6.98
N ASP A 282 -12.31 -26.08 -6.79
CA ASP A 282 -13.77 -26.06 -6.64
C ASP A 282 -14.21 -25.37 -5.32
N LYS A 283 -13.43 -25.52 -4.23
CA LYS A 283 -13.73 -24.85 -2.96
C LYS A 283 -13.74 -23.33 -3.10
N LEU A 284 -12.67 -22.77 -3.69
CA LEU A 284 -12.55 -21.34 -3.88
C LEU A 284 -13.54 -20.82 -4.93
N LEU A 285 -13.85 -21.63 -5.93
CA LEU A 285 -14.85 -21.33 -6.96
C LEU A 285 -16.25 -21.09 -6.35
N GLU A 286 -16.67 -21.90 -5.36
CA GLU A 286 -17.94 -21.71 -4.66
C GLU A 286 -17.98 -20.35 -3.95
N ILE A 287 -16.89 -19.95 -3.28
CA ILE A 287 -16.77 -18.65 -2.61
C ILE A 287 -16.92 -17.54 -3.64
N VAL A 288 -16.17 -17.60 -4.73
CA VAL A 288 -16.20 -16.57 -5.78
C VAL A 288 -17.57 -16.44 -6.44
N ILE A 289 -18.29 -17.56 -6.67
CA ILE A 289 -19.67 -17.53 -7.19
C ILE A 289 -20.64 -16.88 -6.19
N LYS A 290 -20.48 -17.17 -4.91
CA LYS A 290 -21.28 -16.56 -3.83
C LYS A 290 -21.03 -15.04 -3.78
N ASP A 291 -19.77 -14.62 -3.83
CA ASP A 291 -19.40 -13.21 -3.85
C ASP A 291 -19.92 -12.50 -5.10
N LEU A 292 -19.80 -13.09 -6.28
CA LEU A 292 -20.35 -12.52 -7.50
C LEU A 292 -21.84 -12.24 -7.37
N LYS A 293 -22.63 -13.19 -6.83
CA LYS A 293 -24.06 -13.01 -6.59
C LYS A 293 -24.34 -11.87 -5.61
N ARG A 294 -23.56 -11.82 -4.52
CA ARG A 294 -23.66 -10.77 -3.50
C ARG A 294 -23.37 -9.39 -4.09
N PHE A 295 -22.28 -9.23 -4.84
CA PHE A 295 -21.88 -7.95 -5.45
C PHE A 295 -22.91 -7.45 -6.47
N LEU A 296 -23.40 -8.33 -7.35
CA LEU A 296 -24.42 -7.99 -8.32
C LEU A 296 -25.73 -7.51 -7.67
N LYS A 297 -26.08 -8.04 -6.49
CA LYS A 297 -27.25 -7.61 -5.73
C LYS A 297 -26.99 -6.30 -4.99
N GLN A 298 -25.86 -6.22 -4.26
CA GLN A 298 -25.52 -5.11 -3.35
C GLN A 298 -25.25 -3.82 -4.11
N TYR A 299 -24.49 -3.91 -5.22
CA TYR A 299 -24.03 -2.77 -6.00
C TYR A 299 -24.81 -2.57 -7.30
N ARG A 300 -26.02 -3.15 -7.44
CA ARG A 300 -26.86 -3.07 -8.64
C ARG A 300 -27.05 -1.63 -9.14
N ARG A 301 -27.16 -0.67 -8.21
CA ARG A 301 -27.34 0.76 -8.51
C ARG A 301 -26.15 1.41 -9.24
N TYR A 302 -24.98 0.79 -9.19
CA TYR A 302 -23.74 1.27 -9.82
C TYR A 302 -23.41 0.55 -11.13
N ILE A 303 -24.11 -0.54 -11.43
CA ILE A 303 -23.92 -1.31 -12.67
C ILE A 303 -24.76 -0.66 -13.76
N GLU A 304 -24.12 -0.21 -14.83
CA GLU A 304 -24.82 0.37 -15.95
C GLU A 304 -25.52 -0.72 -16.76
N ASP A 305 -26.80 -0.48 -17.15
CA ASP A 305 -27.58 -1.43 -17.93
C ASP A 305 -27.01 -1.69 -19.34
N LYS A 306 -26.04 -0.87 -19.76
CA LYS A 306 -25.40 -0.96 -21.09
C LYS A 306 -24.14 -1.83 -21.11
N ASP A 307 -23.65 -2.31 -19.96
CA ASP A 307 -22.44 -3.15 -19.96
C ASP A 307 -22.79 -4.61 -20.33
N LYS A 308 -23.08 -4.79 -21.61
CA LYS A 308 -23.39 -6.09 -22.20
C LYS A 308 -22.30 -7.14 -21.99
N VAL A 309 -21.07 -6.73 -21.76
CA VAL A 309 -19.95 -7.67 -21.53
C VAL A 309 -20.06 -8.27 -20.15
N ILE A 310 -20.30 -7.46 -19.13
CA ILE A 310 -20.51 -7.92 -17.74
C ILE A 310 -21.77 -8.80 -17.71
N GLU A 311 -22.89 -8.31 -18.23
CA GLU A 311 -24.15 -9.05 -18.28
C GLU A 311 -23.98 -10.42 -18.96
N ARG A 312 -23.35 -10.47 -20.13
CA ARG A 312 -23.10 -11.71 -20.87
C ARG A 312 -22.25 -12.71 -20.08
N LYS A 313 -21.18 -12.23 -19.41
CA LYS A 313 -20.29 -13.09 -18.63
C LYS A 313 -21.00 -13.60 -17.39
N THR A 314 -21.72 -12.75 -16.67
CA THR A 314 -22.46 -13.12 -15.46
C THR A 314 -23.62 -14.07 -15.75
N ASP A 315 -24.39 -13.84 -16.82
CA ASP A 315 -25.46 -14.75 -17.25
C ASP A 315 -24.91 -16.14 -17.63
N ARG A 316 -23.76 -16.20 -18.27
CA ARG A 316 -23.11 -17.47 -18.60
C ARG A 316 -22.78 -18.28 -17.35
N ILE A 317 -22.40 -17.62 -16.27
CA ILE A 317 -21.98 -18.25 -15.01
C ILE A 317 -23.18 -18.60 -14.13
N LEU A 318 -24.05 -17.61 -13.91
CA LEU A 318 -25.14 -17.72 -12.92
C LEU A 318 -26.45 -18.27 -13.51
N ASN A 319 -26.71 -17.98 -14.79
CA ASN A 319 -27.94 -18.30 -15.48
C ASN A 319 -27.67 -18.93 -16.86
N PRO A 320 -27.04 -20.12 -16.93
CA PRO A 320 -26.66 -20.72 -18.24
C PRO A 320 -27.81 -20.91 -19.23
N ARG A 321 -29.04 -21.13 -18.71
CA ARG A 321 -30.25 -21.27 -19.55
C ARG A 321 -30.60 -19.93 -20.19
N ILE A 322 -30.64 -18.85 -19.41
CA ILE A 322 -30.91 -17.48 -19.88
C ILE A 322 -29.83 -17.06 -20.87
N TYR A 323 -28.55 -17.33 -20.56
CA TYR A 323 -27.45 -17.07 -21.48
C TYR A 323 -27.66 -17.71 -22.87
N ARG A 324 -28.06 -19.01 -22.90
CA ARG A 324 -28.30 -19.71 -24.15
C ARG A 324 -29.45 -19.07 -24.95
N ILE A 325 -30.54 -18.70 -24.27
CA ILE A 325 -31.70 -18.03 -24.90
C ILE A 325 -31.29 -16.68 -25.49
N LYS A 326 -30.64 -15.81 -24.69
CA LYS A 326 -30.20 -14.49 -25.16
C LYS A 326 -29.18 -14.57 -26.31
N LYS A 327 -28.29 -15.58 -26.28
CA LYS A 327 -27.34 -15.84 -27.39
C LYS A 327 -28.07 -16.20 -28.70
N VAL A 328 -29.09 -17.07 -28.63
CA VAL A 328 -29.88 -17.46 -29.78
C VAL A 328 -30.66 -16.27 -30.35
N LEU A 329 -31.22 -15.43 -29.47
CA LEU A 329 -31.99 -14.24 -29.86
C LEU A 329 -31.10 -13.04 -30.26
N LYS A 330 -29.77 -13.18 -30.29
CA LYS A 330 -28.78 -12.12 -30.59
C LYS A 330 -28.97 -10.85 -29.76
N ILE A 331 -29.36 -10.99 -28.47
CA ILE A 331 -29.56 -9.88 -27.53
C ILE A 331 -28.23 -9.33 -26.97
N TYR A 332 -27.14 -10.07 -27.08
CA TYR A 332 -25.79 -9.65 -26.66
C TYR A 332 -25.03 -8.97 -27.79
#